data_bcedf30a4ed50a252030a4662fc1c275
#
_entry.id   bcedf30a4ed50a252030a4662fc1c275
#
_cell.length_a   1.000
_cell.length_b   1.000
_cell.length_c   1.000
_cell.angle_alpha   90.00
_cell.angle_beta   90.00
_cell.angle_gamma   90.00
#
_symmetry.space_group_name_H-M   'P 1'
#
loop_
_entity.id
_entity.type
_entity.pdbx_description
1 polymer ?
#
loop_
_entity_poly.entity_id
_entity_poly.type
_entity_poly.pdbx_seq_one_letter_code
_entity_poly.pdbx_strand_id
1 'polypeptide(L)'
;MLNKNLEIELNKQKILPILNTTELYNDIKRLEVFLSSNFNIKNIEITLRQENSFEIAKQLNKKFTNINFGLGSILSEEDYLKGKDAGFHFFVSPGIVTSLVKNRVINYIPGGETISEFMYLLDNGYKNIKFFPSNLAGGHKKLISIENILKEVSFIPTGGINKKNYMDFI
;
A
#
# COMPACT_ATOMS: atom_id res chain seq x y z
N MET A 1 -8.01 -2.44 -8.40
CA MET A 1 -9.26 -1.83 -7.90
C MET A 1 -9.48 -2.26 -6.46
N LEU A 2 -9.97 -1.37 -5.60
CA LEU A 2 -10.34 -1.75 -4.24
C LEU A 2 -11.83 -2.16 -4.18
N ASN A 3 -12.15 -3.09 -3.30
CA ASN A 3 -13.53 -3.29 -2.93
C ASN A 3 -14.01 -2.12 -2.03
N LYS A 4 -15.32 -1.90 -2.00
CA LYS A 4 -15.91 -0.73 -1.33
C LYS A 4 -15.57 -0.66 0.17
N ASN A 5 -15.48 -1.78 0.86
CA ASN A 5 -15.19 -1.80 2.30
C ASN A 5 -13.75 -1.36 2.58
N LEU A 6 -12.78 -1.94 1.88
CA LEU A 6 -11.37 -1.58 2.04
C LEU A 6 -11.12 -0.10 1.66
N GLU A 7 -11.74 0.38 0.60
CA GLU A 7 -11.63 1.80 0.19
C GLU A 7 -12.16 2.74 1.27
N ILE A 8 -13.33 2.44 1.87
CA ILE A 8 -13.89 3.24 2.97
C ILE A 8 -12.98 3.20 4.20
N GLU A 9 -12.42 2.04 4.54
CA GLU A 9 -11.52 1.90 5.68
C GLU A 9 -10.22 2.68 5.50
N LEU A 10 -9.59 2.58 4.33
CA LEU A 10 -8.37 3.35 4.01
C LEU A 10 -8.62 4.85 4.04
N ASN A 11 -9.75 5.30 3.47
CA ASN A 11 -10.13 6.72 3.48
C ASN A 11 -10.39 7.25 4.91
N LYS A 12 -10.98 6.45 5.79
CA LYS A 12 -11.17 6.81 7.20
C LYS A 12 -9.84 6.84 7.96
N GLN A 13 -8.97 5.88 7.68
CA GLN A 13 -7.68 5.74 8.35
C GLN A 13 -6.69 6.83 7.93
N LYS A 14 -6.74 7.31 6.69
CA LYS A 14 -5.90 8.35 6.05
C LYS A 14 -4.41 8.05 5.96
N ILE A 15 -3.84 7.33 6.90
CA ILE A 15 -2.43 6.92 6.91
C ILE A 15 -2.37 5.40 6.82
N LEU A 16 -1.67 4.88 5.81
CA LEU A 16 -1.38 3.45 5.68
C LEU A 16 0.03 3.17 6.24
N PRO A 17 0.15 2.64 7.47
CA PRO A 17 1.44 2.29 8.03
C PRO A 17 2.12 1.19 7.22
N ILE A 18 3.43 1.31 7.07
CA ILE A 18 4.25 0.32 6.38
C ILE A 18 5.22 -0.32 7.36
N LEU A 19 5.12 -1.62 7.51
CA LEU A 19 6.04 -2.43 8.28
C LEU A 19 7.11 -3.02 7.36
N ASN A 20 8.35 -2.59 7.56
CA ASN A 20 9.50 -3.31 7.04
C ASN A 20 9.89 -4.37 8.06
N THR A 21 9.78 -5.63 7.67
CA THR A 21 10.10 -6.77 8.55
C THR A 21 11.58 -6.83 8.86
N THR A 22 11.92 -7.29 10.05
CA THR A 22 13.29 -7.51 10.51
C THR A 22 13.44 -8.91 11.07
N GLU A 23 12.82 -9.17 12.20
CA GLU A 23 12.78 -10.42 12.91
C GLU A 23 11.40 -10.55 13.57
N LEU A 24 10.80 -11.74 13.51
CA LEU A 24 9.42 -11.98 13.95
C LEU A 24 9.14 -11.47 15.38
N TYR A 25 10.01 -11.77 16.32
CA TYR A 25 9.83 -11.37 17.72
C TYR A 25 9.80 -9.84 17.88
N ASN A 26 10.73 -9.17 17.22
CA ASN A 26 10.83 -7.70 17.26
C ASN A 26 9.64 -7.05 16.55
N ASP A 27 9.21 -7.62 15.43
CA ASP A 27 8.09 -7.10 14.65
C ASP A 27 6.75 -7.29 15.39
N ILE A 28 6.57 -8.40 16.10
CA ILE A 28 5.42 -8.60 17.01
C ILE A 28 5.39 -7.51 18.07
N LYS A 29 6.50 -7.27 18.78
CA LYS A 29 6.57 -6.22 19.82
C LYS A 29 6.30 -4.83 19.27
N ARG A 30 6.85 -4.50 18.10
CA ARG A 30 6.62 -3.21 17.44
C ARG A 30 5.13 -3.03 17.11
N LEU A 31 4.48 -4.06 16.60
CA LEU A 31 3.05 -4.03 16.31
C LEU A 31 2.20 -3.93 17.59
N GLU A 32 2.51 -4.69 18.63
CA GLU A 32 1.79 -4.62 19.91
C GLU A 32 1.86 -3.21 20.50
N VAL A 33 3.04 -2.59 20.53
CA VAL A 33 3.21 -1.20 20.98
C VAL A 33 2.47 -0.21 20.08
N PHE A 34 2.57 -0.38 18.76
CA PHE A 34 1.89 0.50 17.80
C PHE A 34 0.36 0.41 17.93
N LEU A 35 -0.19 -0.79 18.05
CA LEU A 35 -1.62 -1.03 18.15
C LEU A 35 -2.20 -0.68 19.54
N SER A 36 -1.38 -0.63 20.58
CA SER A 36 -1.80 -0.16 21.90
C SER A 36 -1.97 1.37 21.97
N SER A 37 -1.42 2.09 21.00
CA SER A 37 -1.69 3.51 20.84
C SER A 37 -3.13 3.76 20.38
N ASN A 38 -3.73 4.88 20.77
CA ASN A 38 -5.14 5.21 20.48
C ASN A 38 -5.43 5.50 18.98
N PHE A 39 -4.57 5.06 18.08
CA PHE A 39 -4.81 5.15 16.64
C PHE A 39 -5.76 4.04 16.19
N ASN A 40 -6.87 4.39 15.57
CA ASN A 40 -7.80 3.42 15.00
C ASN A 40 -7.24 2.88 13.65
N ILE A 41 -6.15 2.11 13.74
CA ILE A 41 -5.48 1.50 12.59
C ILE A 41 -6.02 0.08 12.40
N LYS A 42 -6.55 -0.18 11.21
CA LYS A 42 -7.06 -1.50 10.79
C LYS A 42 -6.29 -2.09 9.61
N ASN A 43 -5.64 -1.26 8.82
CA ASN A 43 -4.94 -1.68 7.60
C ASN A 43 -3.46 -1.34 7.72
N ILE A 44 -2.58 -2.31 7.49
CA ILE A 44 -1.12 -2.17 7.56
C ILE A 44 -0.50 -2.87 6.35
N GLU A 45 0.40 -2.18 5.63
CA GLU A 45 1.21 -2.78 4.56
C GLU A 45 2.45 -3.45 5.17
N ILE A 46 2.75 -4.70 4.82
CA ILE A 46 4.03 -5.38 5.11
C ILE A 46 4.82 -5.50 3.82
N THR A 47 6.05 -4.97 3.78
CA THR A 47 6.86 -4.99 2.56
C THR A 47 7.72 -6.25 2.46
N LEU A 48 7.76 -6.87 1.28
CA LEU A 48 8.58 -8.04 0.96
C LEU A 48 9.96 -7.60 0.45
N ARG A 49 10.83 -7.14 1.33
CA ARG A 49 12.17 -6.62 0.96
C ARG A 49 13.33 -7.51 1.36
N GLN A 50 13.10 -8.48 2.23
CA GLN A 50 14.11 -9.43 2.70
C GLN A 50 13.65 -10.85 2.38
N GLU A 51 14.57 -11.77 2.28
CA GLU A 51 14.31 -13.16 1.90
C GLU A 51 13.26 -13.83 2.80
N ASN A 52 13.28 -13.56 4.10
CA ASN A 52 12.35 -14.14 5.08
C ASN A 52 11.07 -13.30 5.30
N SER A 53 10.91 -12.16 4.61
CA SER A 53 9.80 -11.22 4.84
C SER A 53 8.43 -11.88 4.69
N PHE A 54 8.28 -12.77 3.70
CA PHE A 54 7.01 -13.45 3.45
C PHE A 54 6.60 -14.37 4.60
N GLU A 55 7.52 -15.15 5.14
CA GLU A 55 7.22 -16.07 6.25
C GLU A 55 6.93 -15.31 7.55
N ILE A 56 7.64 -14.22 7.81
CA ILE A 56 7.32 -13.31 8.92
C ILE A 56 5.92 -12.71 8.73
N ALA A 57 5.61 -12.19 7.54
CA ALA A 57 4.31 -11.60 7.24
C ALA A 57 3.15 -12.60 7.45
N LYS A 58 3.30 -13.85 7.04
CA LYS A 58 2.31 -14.92 7.28
C LYS A 58 2.05 -15.14 8.78
N GLN A 59 3.12 -15.16 9.59
CA GLN A 59 2.99 -15.35 11.03
C GLN A 59 2.31 -14.16 11.70
N LEU A 60 2.63 -12.93 11.26
CA LEU A 60 1.96 -11.72 11.73
C LEU A 60 0.47 -11.70 11.34
N ASN A 61 0.14 -12.08 10.10
CA ASN A 61 -1.24 -12.17 9.62
C ASN A 61 -2.07 -13.18 10.42
N LYS A 62 -1.48 -14.30 10.81
CA LYS A 62 -2.13 -15.30 11.68
C LYS A 62 -2.31 -14.82 13.13
N LYS A 63 -1.35 -14.07 13.66
CA LYS A 63 -1.36 -13.61 15.06
C LYS A 63 -2.34 -12.44 15.28
N PHE A 64 -2.38 -11.48 14.39
CA PHE A 64 -3.17 -10.24 14.53
C PHE A 64 -4.42 -10.26 13.65
N THR A 65 -5.39 -11.10 13.99
CA THR A 65 -6.62 -11.34 13.20
C THR A 65 -7.57 -10.15 13.10
N ASN A 66 -7.37 -9.13 13.91
CA ASN A 66 -8.13 -7.88 13.90
C ASN A 66 -7.52 -6.80 12.99
N ILE A 67 -6.41 -7.10 12.32
CA ILE A 67 -5.72 -6.23 11.38
C ILE A 67 -5.81 -6.79 9.96
N ASN A 68 -6.15 -5.97 9.01
CA ASN A 68 -6.09 -6.27 7.59
C ASN A 68 -4.67 -6.03 7.09
N PHE A 69 -3.86 -7.07 7.02
CA PHE A 69 -2.54 -6.93 6.42
C PHE A 69 -2.60 -6.99 4.90
N GLY A 70 -1.91 -6.04 4.27
CA GLY A 70 -1.59 -6.08 2.86
C GLY A 70 -0.12 -6.41 2.62
N LEU A 71 0.18 -7.03 1.49
CA LEU A 71 1.56 -7.24 1.04
C LEU A 71 2.01 -6.13 0.11
N GLY A 72 3.10 -5.47 0.47
CA GLY A 72 3.80 -4.49 -0.35
C GLY A 72 5.02 -5.10 -1.04
N SER A 73 5.55 -4.38 -2.01
CA SER A 73 6.65 -4.82 -2.89
C SER A 73 6.25 -6.03 -3.77
N ILE A 74 5.00 -6.08 -4.19
CA ILE A 74 4.54 -7.06 -5.20
C ILE A 74 5.15 -6.69 -6.55
N LEU A 75 5.98 -7.57 -7.09
CA LEU A 75 6.69 -7.34 -8.35
C LEU A 75 6.23 -8.28 -9.46
N SER A 76 5.49 -9.33 -9.11
CA SER A 76 5.03 -10.36 -10.04
C SER A 76 3.62 -10.85 -9.70
N GLU A 77 3.01 -11.57 -10.64
CA GLU A 77 1.77 -12.30 -10.40
C GLU A 77 1.97 -13.47 -9.41
N GLU A 78 3.16 -14.05 -9.40
CA GLU A 78 3.51 -15.11 -8.43
C GLU A 78 3.49 -14.59 -7.00
N ASP A 79 4.06 -13.39 -6.73
CA ASP A 79 4.01 -12.77 -5.41
C ASP A 79 2.57 -12.53 -4.97
N TYR A 80 1.73 -12.05 -5.90
CA TYR A 80 0.31 -11.84 -5.63
C TYR A 80 -0.40 -13.15 -5.28
N LEU A 81 -0.20 -14.21 -6.08
CA LEU A 81 -0.86 -15.50 -5.84
C LEU A 81 -0.44 -16.12 -4.51
N LYS A 82 0.85 -16.11 -4.19
CA LYS A 82 1.38 -16.55 -2.89
C LYS A 82 0.73 -15.80 -1.74
N GLY A 83 0.61 -14.49 -1.86
CA GLY A 83 -0.01 -13.65 -0.84
C GLY A 83 -1.52 -13.91 -0.72
N LYS A 84 -2.22 -14.05 -1.82
CA LYS A 84 -3.65 -14.38 -1.85
C LYS A 84 -3.93 -15.72 -1.16
N ASP A 85 -3.16 -16.75 -1.46
CA ASP A 85 -3.29 -18.07 -0.87
C ASP A 85 -2.97 -18.06 0.64
N ALA A 86 -2.09 -17.15 1.06
CA ALA A 86 -1.78 -16.92 2.48
C ALA A 86 -2.81 -16.05 3.22
N GLY A 87 -3.87 -15.59 2.54
CA GLY A 87 -4.99 -14.86 3.15
C GLY A 87 -4.72 -13.39 3.43
N PHE A 88 -3.82 -12.73 2.69
CA PHE A 88 -3.65 -11.28 2.79
C PHE A 88 -4.81 -10.51 2.16
N HIS A 89 -5.13 -9.34 2.73
CA HIS A 89 -6.36 -8.61 2.43
C HIS A 89 -6.23 -7.69 1.22
N PHE A 90 -5.03 -7.17 0.96
CA PHE A 90 -4.74 -6.29 -0.17
C PHE A 90 -3.28 -6.38 -0.61
N PHE A 91 -2.97 -5.85 -1.79
CA PHE A 91 -1.66 -5.97 -2.41
C PHE A 91 -1.21 -4.63 -2.96
N VAL A 92 0.08 -4.32 -2.79
CA VAL A 92 0.64 -3.03 -3.19
C VAL A 92 1.92 -3.25 -3.98
N SER A 93 2.04 -2.66 -5.15
CA SER A 93 3.28 -2.68 -5.94
C SER A 93 3.95 -1.31 -6.00
N PRO A 94 5.28 -1.26 -6.17
CA PRO A 94 5.98 0.01 -6.37
C PRO A 94 5.73 0.63 -7.74
N GLY A 95 5.35 -0.17 -8.73
CA GLY A 95 5.05 0.21 -10.09
C GLY A 95 3.90 -0.63 -10.64
N ILE A 96 3.77 -0.72 -11.97
CA ILE A 96 2.71 -1.45 -12.66
C ILE A 96 3.12 -2.91 -12.88
N VAL A 97 2.42 -3.84 -12.23
CA VAL A 97 2.49 -5.26 -12.60
C VAL A 97 1.43 -5.53 -13.66
N THR A 98 1.86 -5.58 -14.92
CA THR A 98 0.97 -5.57 -16.09
C THR A 98 -0.06 -6.71 -16.08
N SER A 99 0.32 -7.92 -15.66
CA SER A 99 -0.60 -9.06 -15.56
C SER A 99 -1.73 -8.79 -14.57
N LEU A 100 -1.42 -8.22 -13.40
CA LEU A 100 -2.43 -7.90 -12.38
C LEU A 100 -3.39 -6.81 -12.86
N VAL A 101 -2.87 -5.81 -13.58
CA VAL A 101 -3.70 -4.74 -14.15
C VAL A 101 -4.61 -5.28 -15.24
N LYS A 102 -4.09 -6.06 -16.19
CA LYS A 102 -4.88 -6.70 -17.27
C LYS A 102 -5.97 -7.63 -16.73
N ASN A 103 -5.67 -8.39 -15.69
CA ASN A 103 -6.61 -9.29 -15.03
C ASN A 103 -7.58 -8.55 -14.08
N ARG A 104 -7.50 -7.23 -13.98
CA ARG A 104 -8.35 -6.38 -13.13
C ARG A 104 -8.44 -6.88 -11.69
N VAL A 105 -7.30 -7.23 -11.10
CA VAL A 105 -7.23 -7.78 -9.75
C VAL A 105 -7.84 -6.82 -8.73
N ILE A 106 -8.71 -7.36 -7.87
CA ILE A 106 -9.38 -6.61 -6.80
C ILE A 106 -8.47 -6.55 -5.56
N ASN A 107 -8.57 -5.48 -4.78
CA ASN A 107 -7.73 -5.17 -3.62
C ASN A 107 -6.24 -5.07 -3.98
N TYR A 108 -5.97 -4.60 -5.19
CA TYR A 108 -4.64 -4.30 -5.66
C TYR A 108 -4.47 -2.78 -5.85
N ILE A 109 -3.41 -2.24 -5.26
CA ILE A 109 -2.99 -0.84 -5.34
C ILE A 109 -1.71 -0.80 -6.18
N PRO A 110 -1.80 -0.53 -7.49
CA PRO A 110 -0.64 -0.39 -8.35
C PRO A 110 0.12 0.90 -8.04
N GLY A 111 1.43 0.89 -8.26
CA GLY A 111 2.29 2.07 -8.16
C GLY A 111 2.51 2.73 -9.51
N GLY A 112 2.89 4.00 -9.45
CA GLY A 112 3.32 4.81 -10.60
C GLY A 112 3.97 6.10 -10.15
N GLU A 113 4.64 6.76 -11.09
CA GLU A 113 5.34 8.02 -10.87
C GLU A 113 4.92 9.08 -11.88
N THR A 114 4.57 8.68 -13.10
CA THR A 114 4.31 9.59 -14.23
C THR A 114 2.82 9.75 -14.54
N ILE A 115 2.45 10.86 -15.16
CA ILE A 115 1.07 11.12 -15.61
C ILE A 115 0.59 10.01 -16.56
N SER A 116 1.46 9.52 -17.45
CA SER A 116 1.10 8.45 -18.40
C SER A 116 0.77 7.13 -17.69
N GLU A 117 1.51 6.79 -16.64
CA GLU A 117 1.21 5.63 -15.81
C GLU A 117 -0.11 5.79 -15.06
N PHE A 118 -0.36 6.97 -14.50
CA PHE A 118 -1.62 7.25 -13.81
C PHE A 118 -2.83 7.16 -14.75
N MET A 119 -2.72 7.74 -15.95
CA MET A 119 -3.76 7.62 -16.99
C MET A 119 -3.99 6.17 -17.40
N TYR A 120 -2.92 5.41 -17.65
CA TYR A 120 -3.02 3.99 -17.97
C TYR A 120 -3.74 3.19 -16.87
N LEU A 121 -3.41 3.44 -15.61
CA LEU A 121 -4.05 2.78 -14.47
C LEU A 121 -5.52 3.17 -14.34
N LEU A 122 -5.84 4.45 -14.53
CA LEU A 122 -7.21 4.96 -14.50
C LEU A 122 -8.06 4.33 -15.61
N ASP A 123 -7.55 4.24 -16.83
CA ASP A 123 -8.22 3.59 -17.98
C ASP A 123 -8.51 2.10 -17.72
N ASN A 124 -7.68 1.45 -16.89
CA ASN A 124 -7.89 0.08 -16.44
C ASN A 124 -8.74 -0.03 -15.16
N GLY A 125 -9.30 1.08 -14.66
CA GLY A 125 -10.24 1.12 -13.55
C GLY A 125 -9.58 1.23 -12.17
N TYR A 126 -8.28 1.49 -12.08
CA TYR A 126 -7.58 1.70 -10.80
C TYR A 126 -7.58 3.17 -10.43
N LYS A 127 -8.39 3.54 -9.44
CA LYS A 127 -8.49 4.92 -8.93
C LYS A 127 -7.60 5.16 -7.71
N ASN A 128 -7.26 4.13 -6.96
CA ASN A 128 -6.35 4.20 -5.82
C ASN A 128 -4.95 3.80 -6.29
N ILE A 129 -4.03 4.76 -6.37
CA ILE A 129 -2.71 4.59 -6.98
C ILE A 129 -1.64 4.99 -5.97
N LYS A 130 -0.67 4.11 -5.74
CA LYS A 130 0.54 4.43 -4.98
C LYS A 130 1.43 5.36 -5.81
N PHE A 131 1.66 6.57 -5.30
CA PHE A 131 2.64 7.49 -5.88
C PHE A 131 4.02 7.21 -5.27
N PHE A 132 4.92 6.61 -6.04
CA PHE A 132 6.21 6.14 -5.54
C PHE A 132 7.33 6.27 -6.59
N PRO A 133 8.54 6.69 -6.18
CA PRO A 133 8.94 7.20 -4.86
C PRO A 133 8.57 8.68 -4.65
N SER A 134 7.56 8.97 -3.86
CA SER A 134 6.90 10.27 -3.79
C SER A 134 7.85 11.47 -3.62
N ASN A 135 8.73 11.41 -2.61
CA ASN A 135 9.62 12.56 -2.32
C ASN A 135 10.60 12.86 -3.47
N LEU A 136 11.13 11.83 -4.13
CA LEU A 136 12.05 11.99 -5.27
C LEU A 136 11.32 12.38 -6.56
N ALA A 137 10.05 11.99 -6.70
CA ALA A 137 9.21 12.25 -7.87
C ALA A 137 8.49 13.61 -7.84
N GLY A 138 8.88 14.53 -6.98
CA GLY A 138 8.30 15.89 -6.87
C GLY A 138 7.34 16.09 -5.70
N GLY A 139 7.06 15.05 -4.90
CA GLY A 139 6.33 15.16 -3.64
C GLY A 139 4.91 15.75 -3.79
N HIS A 140 4.45 16.42 -2.74
CA HIS A 140 3.14 17.08 -2.70
C HIS A 140 2.97 18.12 -3.81
N LYS A 141 4.05 18.82 -4.19
CA LYS A 141 3.99 19.84 -5.25
C LYS A 141 3.56 19.27 -6.60
N LYS A 142 4.03 18.07 -6.94
CA LYS A 142 3.58 17.38 -8.15
C LYS A 142 2.11 16.99 -8.04
N LEU A 143 1.67 16.45 -6.92
CA LEU A 143 0.26 16.07 -6.71
C LEU A 143 -0.67 17.27 -6.85
N ILE A 144 -0.36 18.40 -6.22
CA ILE A 144 -1.12 19.65 -6.40
C ILE A 144 -1.19 20.07 -7.88
N SER A 145 -0.08 19.98 -8.61
CA SER A 145 -0.03 20.40 -10.02
C SER A 145 -0.91 19.56 -10.96
N ILE A 146 -1.17 18.30 -10.60
CA ILE A 146 -1.96 17.35 -11.42
C ILE A 146 -3.37 17.08 -10.87
N GLU A 147 -3.71 17.60 -9.70
CA GLU A 147 -5.00 17.37 -9.03
C GLU A 147 -6.20 17.66 -9.93
N ASN A 148 -6.17 18.80 -10.62
CA ASN A 148 -7.25 19.22 -11.51
C ASN A 148 -7.34 18.40 -12.80
N ILE A 149 -6.27 17.68 -13.17
CA ILE A 149 -6.20 16.84 -14.38
C ILE A 149 -6.68 15.42 -14.04
N LEU A 150 -6.32 14.90 -12.88
CA LEU A 150 -6.58 13.51 -12.45
C LEU A 150 -7.55 13.46 -11.26
N LYS A 151 -8.68 14.17 -11.35
CA LYS A 151 -9.67 14.33 -10.26
C LYS A 151 -10.24 13.01 -9.72
N GLU A 152 -10.23 11.96 -10.53
CA GLU A 152 -10.75 10.66 -10.13
C GLU A 152 -9.73 9.78 -9.41
N VAL A 153 -8.46 10.20 -9.35
CA VAL A 153 -7.39 9.43 -8.74
C VAL A 153 -7.22 9.80 -7.27
N SER A 154 -7.27 8.80 -6.41
CA SER A 154 -6.88 8.90 -5.01
C SER A 154 -5.42 8.43 -4.88
N PHE A 155 -4.52 9.37 -4.66
CA PHE A 155 -3.10 9.03 -4.52
C PHE A 155 -2.77 8.57 -3.11
N ILE A 156 -1.89 7.56 -3.02
CA ILE A 156 -1.29 7.06 -1.78
C ILE A 156 0.21 7.34 -1.86
N PRO A 157 0.64 8.55 -1.48
CA PRO A 157 2.04 8.94 -1.56
C PRO A 157 2.89 8.08 -0.63
N THR A 158 3.99 7.54 -1.17
CA THR A 158 4.90 6.66 -0.44
C THR A 158 6.34 6.93 -0.86
N GLY A 159 7.27 6.83 0.10
CA GLY A 159 8.70 7.07 -0.14
C GLY A 159 9.13 8.48 0.25
N GLY A 160 9.94 8.56 1.33
CA GLY A 160 10.46 9.79 1.88
C GLY A 160 9.49 10.58 2.76
N ILE A 161 8.28 10.03 3.04
CA ILE A 161 7.31 10.64 3.94
C ILE A 161 7.66 10.28 5.39
N ASN A 162 7.68 11.28 6.26
CA ASN A 162 8.06 11.16 7.67
C ASN A 162 7.37 12.23 8.52
N LYS A 163 7.67 12.27 9.84
CA LYS A 163 7.07 13.21 10.80
C LYS A 163 7.22 14.69 10.44
N LYS A 164 8.15 15.05 9.57
CA LYS A 164 8.41 16.46 9.21
C LYS A 164 7.58 16.94 8.03
N ASN A 165 7.14 16.03 7.16
CA ASN A 165 6.51 16.38 5.89
C ASN A 165 5.15 15.71 5.62
N TYR A 166 4.68 14.81 6.50
CA TYR A 166 3.43 14.09 6.24
C TYR A 166 2.21 15.02 6.15
N MET A 167 2.23 16.16 6.87
CA MET A 167 1.15 17.14 6.83
C MET A 167 0.99 17.81 5.47
N ASP A 168 2.01 17.80 4.62
CA ASP A 168 1.93 18.35 3.27
C ASP A 168 1.11 17.45 2.32
N PHE A 169 0.78 16.23 2.75
CA PHE A 169 0.08 15.22 1.96
C PHE A 169 -1.34 14.89 2.44
N ILE A 170 -1.83 15.57 3.49
CA ILE A 170 -3.15 15.32 4.10
C ILE A 170 -4.11 16.48 3.82
#